data_5a7eeaeb3eaa2e01e63f9225842cf1c7
#
_entry.id   5a7eeaeb3eaa2e01e63f9225842cf1c7
#
_cell.length_a   1.000
_cell.length_b   1.000
_cell.length_c   1.000
_cell.angle_alpha   90.00
_cell.angle_beta   90.00
_cell.angle_gamma   90.00
#
_symmetry.space_group_name_H-M   'P 1'
#
loop_
_entity.id
_entity.type
_entity.pdbx_description
1 polymer ?
#
loop_
_entity_poly.entity_id
_entity_poly.type
_entity_poly.pdbx_seq_one_letter_code
_entity_poly.pdbx_strand_id
1 'polypeptide(L)'
;MPNSLKSPAPSVDTVDTSYLETLIGYNARRAALAVISQFLERMSVYDLKPVDFSVMSVVVHNPGVTSRQLCAALNILPPNLVGLVQSLESRGLLERLPHPHDGRAMGLHPTDKGLDLMAKAEATASELEMNIGSKLTPNQVQTLVSLLQKIYL
;
A
#
# COMPACT_ATOMS: atom_id res chain seq x y z
N MET A 1 -40.82 -27.21 29.79
CA MET A 1 -39.99 -26.12 29.29
C MET A 1 -38.57 -26.62 29.23
N PRO A 2 -37.97 -26.85 28.03
CA PRO A 2 -36.58 -27.26 27.98
C PRO A 2 -35.71 -26.05 28.34
N ASN A 3 -34.87 -26.24 29.37
CA ASN A 3 -33.87 -25.33 29.81
C ASN A 3 -32.81 -25.15 28.73
N SER A 4 -32.84 -24.04 27.99
CA SER A 4 -31.82 -23.69 27.00
C SER A 4 -30.52 -23.45 27.76
N LEU A 5 -29.70 -24.48 27.88
CA LEU A 5 -28.32 -24.37 28.33
C LEU A 5 -27.60 -23.44 27.31
N LYS A 6 -27.48 -22.17 27.68
CA LYS A 6 -26.58 -21.24 26.99
C LYS A 6 -25.17 -21.84 27.06
N SER A 7 -24.63 -22.25 25.93
CA SER A 7 -23.22 -22.61 25.83
C SER A 7 -22.35 -21.50 26.43
N PRO A 8 -21.35 -21.81 27.23
CA PRO A 8 -20.45 -20.81 27.78
C PRO A 8 -19.83 -19.99 26.63
N ALA A 9 -19.61 -18.71 26.86
CA ALA A 9 -18.94 -17.86 25.88
C ALA A 9 -17.56 -18.46 25.57
N PRO A 10 -17.19 -18.58 24.27
CA PRO A 10 -15.89 -19.13 23.89
C PRO A 10 -14.76 -18.26 24.43
N SER A 11 -13.65 -18.87 24.85
CA SER A 11 -12.40 -18.15 25.10
C SER A 11 -11.73 -17.78 23.75
N VAL A 12 -10.75 -16.86 23.78
CA VAL A 12 -10.00 -16.45 22.57
C VAL A 12 -9.37 -17.67 21.87
N ASP A 13 -8.92 -18.64 22.67
CA ASP A 13 -8.26 -19.86 22.17
C ASP A 13 -9.22 -20.88 21.55
N THR A 14 -10.53 -20.72 21.76
CA THR A 14 -11.57 -21.64 21.30
C THR A 14 -12.51 -21.02 20.25
N VAL A 15 -12.22 -19.81 19.77
CA VAL A 15 -13.01 -19.15 18.72
C VAL A 15 -12.80 -19.89 17.40
N ASP A 16 -13.88 -20.38 16.82
CA ASP A 16 -13.87 -21.02 15.49
C ASP A 16 -13.91 -19.96 14.39
N THR A 17 -12.83 -19.88 13.61
CA THR A 17 -12.69 -18.99 12.45
C THR A 17 -12.74 -19.71 11.12
N SER A 18 -13.01 -21.03 11.13
CA SER A 18 -12.92 -21.89 9.94
C SER A 18 -13.79 -21.37 8.76
N TYR A 19 -14.99 -20.87 9.02
CA TYR A 19 -15.81 -20.28 7.98
C TYR A 19 -15.17 -19.01 7.37
N LEU A 20 -14.63 -18.13 8.18
CA LEU A 20 -13.96 -16.90 7.70
C LEU A 20 -12.73 -17.22 6.84
N GLU A 21 -12.01 -18.29 7.19
CA GLU A 21 -10.81 -18.72 6.49
C GLU A 21 -11.08 -19.25 5.07
N THR A 22 -12.34 -19.55 4.73
CA THR A 22 -12.76 -19.87 3.37
C THR A 22 -13.02 -18.63 2.50
N LEU A 23 -13.11 -17.44 3.10
CA LEU A 23 -13.50 -16.21 2.40
C LEU A 23 -12.28 -15.45 1.86
N ILE A 24 -12.31 -15.08 0.59
CA ILE A 24 -11.24 -14.27 -0.05
C ILE A 24 -11.02 -12.96 0.71
N GLY A 25 -12.10 -12.24 1.03
CA GLY A 25 -12.01 -10.94 1.71
C GLY A 25 -11.34 -11.01 3.08
N TYR A 26 -11.64 -12.07 3.85
CA TYR A 26 -10.99 -12.29 5.15
C TYR A 26 -9.48 -12.56 4.98
N ASN A 27 -9.12 -13.48 4.08
CA ASN A 27 -7.72 -13.82 3.85
C ASN A 27 -6.93 -12.64 3.27
N ALA A 28 -7.50 -11.90 2.31
CA ALA A 28 -6.88 -10.69 1.75
C ALA A 28 -6.63 -9.64 2.84
N ARG A 29 -7.61 -9.38 3.71
CA ARG A 29 -7.45 -8.46 4.84
C ARG A 29 -6.37 -8.91 5.82
N ARG A 30 -6.35 -10.19 6.19
CA ARG A 30 -5.35 -10.74 7.11
C ARG A 30 -3.94 -10.66 6.52
N ALA A 31 -3.78 -10.99 5.24
CA ALA A 31 -2.53 -10.87 4.52
C ALA A 31 -2.07 -9.40 4.44
N ALA A 32 -2.96 -8.50 4.06
CA ALA A 32 -2.65 -7.06 4.00
C ALA A 32 -2.19 -6.51 5.35
N LEU A 33 -2.85 -6.86 6.45
CA LEU A 33 -2.44 -6.42 7.79
C LEU A 33 -1.04 -6.92 8.16
N ALA A 34 -0.71 -8.18 7.82
CA ALA A 34 0.61 -8.75 8.09
C ALA A 34 1.71 -8.04 7.27
N VAL A 35 1.44 -7.78 5.98
CA VAL A 35 2.37 -7.06 5.08
C VAL A 35 2.56 -5.61 5.55
N ILE A 36 1.47 -4.91 5.84
CA ILE A 36 1.50 -3.50 6.29
C ILE A 36 2.26 -3.36 7.61
N SER A 37 2.08 -4.29 8.56
CA SER A 37 2.81 -4.25 9.83
C SER A 37 4.33 -4.28 9.62
N GLN A 38 4.82 -5.19 8.77
CA GLN A 38 6.24 -5.28 8.43
C GLN A 38 6.72 -4.05 7.65
N PHE A 39 5.90 -3.54 6.74
CA PHE A 39 6.19 -2.33 6.00
C PHE A 39 6.39 -1.12 6.93
N LEU A 40 5.47 -0.90 7.86
CA LEU A 40 5.55 0.23 8.81
C LEU A 40 6.80 0.15 9.68
N GLU A 41 7.17 -1.04 10.13
CA GLU A 41 8.40 -1.25 10.91
C GLU A 41 9.64 -0.86 10.10
N ARG A 42 9.79 -1.40 8.89
CA ARG A 42 10.97 -1.21 8.05
C ARG A 42 11.05 0.18 7.42
N MET A 43 9.91 0.80 7.10
CA MET A 43 9.84 2.12 6.48
C MET A 43 9.82 3.28 7.47
N SER A 44 9.76 3.01 8.77
CA SER A 44 9.77 4.04 9.82
C SER A 44 10.98 4.98 9.73
N VAL A 45 12.14 4.46 9.32
CA VAL A 45 13.38 5.24 9.16
C VAL A 45 13.30 6.29 8.05
N TYR A 46 12.38 6.14 7.10
CA TYR A 46 12.12 7.07 6.00
C TYR A 46 10.89 7.96 6.27
N ASP A 47 10.19 7.74 7.38
CA ASP A 47 8.90 8.39 7.67
C ASP A 47 7.91 8.27 6.49
N LEU A 48 7.79 7.07 5.92
CA LEU A 48 6.90 6.74 4.82
C LEU A 48 5.83 5.75 5.28
N LYS A 49 4.57 6.15 5.14
CA LYS A 49 3.43 5.25 5.23
C LYS A 49 3.23 4.51 3.90
N PRO A 50 2.51 3.39 3.86
CA PRO A 50 2.27 2.65 2.61
C PRO A 50 1.75 3.50 1.46
N VAL A 51 0.83 4.44 1.75
CA VAL A 51 0.27 5.32 0.72
C VAL A 51 1.26 6.39 0.26
N ASP A 52 2.10 6.94 1.16
CA ASP A 52 3.16 7.91 0.81
C ASP A 52 4.18 7.26 -0.12
N PHE A 53 4.59 6.03 0.21
CA PHE A 53 5.48 5.23 -0.62
C PHE A 53 4.88 4.99 -2.02
N SER A 54 3.59 4.61 -2.09
CA SER A 54 2.92 4.36 -3.36
C SER A 54 2.84 5.62 -4.22
N VAL A 55 2.47 6.77 -3.63
CA VAL A 55 2.43 8.06 -4.34
C VAL A 55 3.82 8.45 -4.84
N MET A 56 4.83 8.40 -3.97
CA MET A 56 6.20 8.73 -4.34
C MET A 56 6.77 7.80 -5.40
N SER A 57 6.53 6.50 -5.31
CA SER A 57 6.97 5.53 -6.31
C SER A 57 6.36 5.85 -7.69
N VAL A 58 5.05 6.12 -7.77
CA VAL A 58 4.43 6.51 -9.05
C VAL A 58 5.02 7.81 -9.57
N VAL A 59 5.26 8.81 -8.72
CA VAL A 59 5.85 10.10 -9.14
C VAL A 59 7.29 9.92 -9.65
N VAL A 60 8.11 9.14 -8.96
CA VAL A 60 9.50 8.87 -9.35
C VAL A 60 9.59 8.15 -10.70
N HIS A 61 8.72 7.17 -10.92
CA HIS A 61 8.70 6.41 -12.18
C HIS A 61 7.90 7.07 -13.30
N ASN A 62 7.14 8.15 -12.99
CA ASN A 62 6.35 8.92 -13.95
C ASN A 62 6.45 10.43 -13.67
N PRO A 63 7.62 11.07 -13.85
CA PRO A 63 7.77 12.49 -13.60
C PRO A 63 6.78 13.31 -14.46
N GLY A 64 6.07 14.24 -13.83
CA GLY A 64 5.01 15.00 -14.50
C GLY A 64 3.62 14.41 -14.38
N VAL A 65 3.45 13.29 -13.67
CA VAL A 65 2.14 12.70 -13.40
C VAL A 65 1.20 13.69 -12.72
N THR A 66 -0.05 13.76 -13.17
CA THR A 66 -1.06 14.64 -12.59
C THR A 66 -1.76 14.00 -11.39
N SER A 67 -2.33 14.82 -10.51
CA SER A 67 -3.13 14.32 -9.39
C SER A 67 -4.30 13.42 -9.84
N ARG A 68 -4.91 13.74 -10.99
CA ARG A 68 -5.98 12.92 -11.56
C ARG A 68 -5.49 11.50 -11.92
N GLN A 69 -4.31 11.42 -12.54
CA GLN A 69 -3.69 10.14 -12.89
C GLN A 69 -3.30 9.33 -11.66
N LEU A 70 -2.78 9.99 -10.62
CA LEU A 70 -2.48 9.34 -9.33
C LEU A 70 -3.74 8.78 -8.66
N CYS A 71 -4.82 9.57 -8.61
CA CYS A 71 -6.10 9.09 -8.06
C CYS A 71 -6.57 7.83 -8.78
N ALA A 72 -6.51 7.82 -10.11
CA ALA A 72 -6.92 6.67 -10.91
C ALA A 72 -6.00 5.46 -10.71
N ALA A 73 -4.68 5.67 -10.74
CA ALA A 73 -3.70 4.57 -10.62
C ALA A 73 -3.69 3.91 -9.23
N LEU A 74 -3.90 4.69 -8.18
CA LEU A 74 -3.80 4.23 -6.79
C LEU A 74 -5.16 4.05 -6.09
N ASN A 75 -6.26 4.27 -6.81
CA ASN A 75 -7.62 4.25 -6.26
C ASN A 75 -7.76 5.12 -4.99
N ILE A 76 -7.19 6.33 -5.05
CA ILE A 76 -7.24 7.32 -3.96
C ILE A 76 -8.29 8.38 -4.30
N LEU A 77 -9.13 8.73 -3.34
CA LEU A 77 -10.09 9.81 -3.52
C LEU A 77 -9.38 11.17 -3.59
N PRO A 78 -9.79 12.08 -4.51
CA PRO A 78 -9.13 13.36 -4.70
C PRO A 78 -8.88 14.18 -3.42
N PRO A 79 -9.83 14.31 -2.47
CA PRO A 79 -9.58 15.06 -1.23
C PRO A 79 -8.43 14.46 -0.39
N ASN A 80 -8.31 13.13 -0.36
CA ASN A 80 -7.25 12.46 0.38
C ASN A 80 -5.88 12.66 -0.28
N LEU A 81 -5.83 12.66 -1.61
CA LEU A 81 -4.59 12.89 -2.35
C LEU A 81 -4.05 14.32 -2.13
N VAL A 82 -4.92 15.31 -2.03
CA VAL A 82 -4.50 16.72 -1.79
C VAL A 82 -3.65 16.82 -0.52
N GLY A 83 -4.12 16.25 0.59
CA GLY A 83 -3.37 16.26 1.85
C GLY A 83 -2.05 15.48 1.78
N LEU A 84 -2.04 14.34 1.10
CA LEU A 84 -0.83 13.54 0.89
C LEU A 84 0.22 14.31 0.10
N VAL A 85 -0.17 14.90 -1.03
CA VAL A 85 0.74 15.68 -1.88
C VAL A 85 1.27 16.89 -1.12
N GLN A 86 0.42 17.65 -0.41
CA GLN A 86 0.86 18.79 0.41
C GLN A 86 1.87 18.37 1.49
N SER A 87 1.66 17.22 2.13
CA SER A 87 2.59 16.69 3.12
C SER A 87 3.95 16.36 2.50
N LEU A 88 3.96 15.69 1.35
CA LEU A 88 5.19 15.34 0.64
C LEU A 88 5.93 16.56 0.09
N GLU A 89 5.20 17.57 -0.41
CA GLU A 89 5.76 18.87 -0.83
C GLU A 89 6.41 19.59 0.35
N SER A 90 5.73 19.67 1.49
CA SER A 90 6.26 20.34 2.69
C SER A 90 7.54 19.69 3.22
N ARG A 91 7.70 18.38 2.98
CA ARG A 91 8.92 17.62 3.29
C ARG A 91 10.02 17.83 2.24
N GLY A 92 9.73 18.52 1.14
CA GLY A 92 10.65 18.76 0.03
C GLY A 92 10.94 17.49 -0.79
N LEU A 93 10.01 16.54 -0.86
CA LEU A 93 10.18 15.27 -1.57
C LEU A 93 9.66 15.31 -3.00
N LEU A 94 8.67 16.16 -3.27
CA LEU A 94 8.14 16.41 -4.60
C LEU A 94 7.82 17.90 -4.78
N GLU A 95 7.66 18.30 -6.04
CA GLU A 95 7.28 19.65 -6.44
C GLU A 95 6.26 19.61 -7.57
N ARG A 96 5.52 20.71 -7.73
CA ARG A 96 4.56 20.88 -8.82
C ARG A 96 5.14 21.78 -9.89
N LEU A 97 5.15 21.31 -11.12
CA LEU A 97 5.54 22.09 -12.29
C LEU A 97 4.38 22.13 -13.30
N PRO A 98 4.28 23.20 -14.11
CA PRO A 98 3.28 23.27 -15.18
C PRO A 98 3.41 22.06 -16.11
N HIS A 99 2.27 21.44 -16.45
CA HIS A 99 2.28 20.31 -17.39
C HIS A 99 2.56 20.81 -18.82
N PRO A 100 3.51 20.20 -19.57
CA PRO A 100 3.97 20.73 -20.84
C PRO A 100 2.88 20.78 -21.93
N HIS A 101 1.85 19.94 -21.84
CA HIS A 101 0.78 19.82 -22.83
C HIS A 101 -0.60 20.29 -22.32
N ASP A 102 -0.72 20.71 -21.06
CA ASP A 102 -1.95 21.25 -20.49
C ASP A 102 -1.59 22.37 -19.51
N GLY A 103 -1.65 23.58 -19.97
CA GLY A 103 -1.30 24.76 -19.18
C GLY A 103 -2.20 25.01 -17.94
N ARG A 104 -3.25 24.24 -17.76
CA ARG A 104 -4.12 24.27 -16.58
C ARG A 104 -3.80 23.16 -15.57
N ALA A 105 -3.05 22.15 -15.97
CA ALA A 105 -2.67 21.05 -15.13
C ALA A 105 -1.26 21.25 -14.55
N MET A 106 -1.08 20.82 -13.30
CA MET A 106 0.24 20.74 -12.66
C MET A 106 0.68 19.27 -12.65
N GLY A 107 1.90 19.04 -13.14
CA GLY A 107 2.58 17.77 -13.04
C GLY A 107 3.36 17.68 -11.73
N LEU A 108 3.38 16.50 -11.12
CA LEU A 108 4.16 16.21 -9.93
C LEU A 108 5.51 15.64 -10.34
N HIS A 109 6.56 16.18 -9.76
CA HIS A 109 7.95 15.78 -10.04
C HIS A 109 8.66 15.45 -8.73
N PRO A 110 9.51 14.41 -8.69
CA PRO A 110 10.36 14.19 -7.53
C PRO A 110 11.45 15.26 -7.48
N THR A 111 11.79 15.71 -6.28
CA THR A 111 13.01 16.49 -6.04
C THR A 111 14.23 15.56 -5.94
N ASP A 112 15.45 16.09 -5.97
CA ASP A 112 16.66 15.30 -5.73
C ASP A 112 16.60 14.58 -4.37
N LYS A 113 16.08 15.25 -3.34
CA LYS A 113 15.83 14.66 -2.03
C LYS A 113 14.83 13.52 -2.10
N GLY A 114 13.75 13.69 -2.88
CA GLY A 114 12.74 12.66 -3.11
C GLY A 114 13.32 11.43 -3.83
N LEU A 115 14.14 11.65 -4.86
CA LEU A 115 14.84 10.58 -5.58
C LEU A 115 15.77 9.79 -4.68
N ASP A 116 16.59 10.48 -3.88
CA ASP A 116 17.54 9.84 -2.94
C ASP A 116 16.81 9.02 -1.86
N LEU A 117 15.71 9.57 -1.32
CA LEU A 117 14.88 8.87 -0.35
C LEU A 117 14.27 7.60 -0.97
N MET A 118 13.67 7.73 -2.15
CA MET A 118 12.96 6.62 -2.80
C MET A 118 13.90 5.53 -3.28
N ALA A 119 15.11 5.85 -3.73
CA ALA A 119 16.11 4.84 -4.06
C ALA A 119 16.40 3.90 -2.88
N LYS A 120 16.50 4.45 -1.67
CA LYS A 120 16.72 3.67 -0.44
C LYS A 120 15.44 2.93 -0.01
N ALA A 121 14.30 3.60 -0.07
CA ALA A 121 13.03 3.03 0.33
C ALA A 121 12.60 1.87 -0.59
N GLU A 122 12.81 1.98 -1.90
CA GLU A 122 12.51 0.91 -2.86
C GLU A 122 13.45 -0.30 -2.69
N ALA A 123 14.72 -0.08 -2.37
CA ALA A 123 15.64 -1.16 -2.01
C ALA A 123 15.15 -1.91 -0.76
N THR A 124 14.75 -1.16 0.29
CA THR A 124 14.17 -1.73 1.51
C THR A 124 12.86 -2.48 1.24
N ALA A 125 12.00 -1.94 0.36
CA ALA A 125 10.77 -2.63 -0.04
C ALA A 125 11.05 -3.96 -0.75
N SER A 126 12.05 -3.99 -1.64
CA SER A 126 12.46 -5.22 -2.33
C SER A 126 12.97 -6.29 -1.36
N GLU A 127 13.75 -5.90 -0.34
CA GLU A 127 14.18 -6.81 0.73
C GLU A 127 12.99 -7.32 1.55
N LEU A 128 12.02 -6.45 1.83
CA LEU A 128 10.82 -6.81 2.58
C LEU A 128 9.97 -7.83 1.81
N GLU A 129 9.81 -7.66 0.50
CA GLU A 129 9.10 -8.62 -0.36
C GLU A 129 9.76 -10.01 -0.32
N MET A 130 11.08 -10.09 -0.31
CA MET A 130 11.80 -11.38 -0.15
C MET A 130 11.51 -12.02 1.21
N ASN A 131 11.42 -11.24 2.28
CA ASN A 131 11.13 -11.73 3.63
C ASN A 131 9.67 -12.20 3.76
N ILE A 132 8.71 -11.44 3.24
CA ILE A 132 7.30 -11.80 3.21
C ILE A 132 7.11 -13.10 2.41
N GLY A 133 7.78 -13.20 1.27
CA GLY A 133 7.78 -14.38 0.42
C GLY A 133 8.55 -15.57 0.96
N SER A 134 9.23 -15.48 2.10
CA SER A 134 10.09 -16.56 2.62
C SER A 134 9.37 -17.89 2.89
N LYS A 135 8.05 -17.85 3.12
CA LYS A 135 7.19 -19.04 3.29
C LYS A 135 6.62 -19.57 1.97
N LEU A 136 6.93 -18.91 0.87
CA LEU A 136 6.42 -19.23 -0.47
C LEU A 136 7.59 -19.48 -1.41
N THR A 137 7.39 -20.37 -2.37
CA THR A 137 8.36 -20.51 -3.46
C THR A 137 8.24 -19.30 -4.42
N PRO A 138 9.29 -18.97 -5.23
CA PRO A 138 9.21 -17.89 -6.20
C PRO A 138 8.01 -17.99 -7.15
N ASN A 139 7.67 -19.20 -7.61
CA ASN A 139 6.49 -19.43 -8.45
C ASN A 139 5.18 -19.16 -7.71
N GLN A 140 5.09 -19.48 -6.43
CA GLN A 140 3.91 -19.17 -5.60
C GLN A 140 3.75 -17.67 -5.40
N VAL A 141 4.84 -16.93 -5.21
CA VAL A 141 4.80 -15.44 -5.12
C VAL A 141 4.26 -14.86 -6.42
N GLN A 142 4.80 -15.26 -7.58
CA GLN A 142 4.32 -14.78 -8.87
C GLN A 142 2.84 -15.13 -9.12
N THR A 143 2.45 -16.35 -8.77
CA THR A 143 1.05 -16.79 -8.88
C THR A 143 0.14 -15.95 -7.99
N LEU A 144 0.53 -15.73 -6.74
CA LEU A 144 -0.24 -14.93 -5.79
C LEU A 144 -0.43 -13.50 -6.29
N VAL A 145 0.65 -12.83 -6.74
CA VAL A 145 0.58 -11.48 -7.32
C VAL A 145 -0.38 -11.45 -8.51
N SER A 146 -0.24 -12.40 -9.45
CA SER A 146 -1.12 -12.49 -10.61
C SER A 146 -2.59 -12.71 -10.24
N LEU A 147 -2.87 -13.55 -9.23
CA LEU A 147 -4.23 -13.80 -8.77
C LEU A 147 -4.84 -12.58 -8.07
N LEU A 148 -4.06 -11.89 -7.25
CA LEU A 148 -4.49 -10.63 -6.61
C LEU A 148 -4.82 -9.57 -7.65
N GLN A 149 -3.98 -9.40 -8.67
CA GLN A 149 -4.21 -8.44 -9.76
C GLN A 149 -5.53 -8.69 -10.49
N LYS A 150 -5.92 -9.95 -10.72
CA LYS A 150 -7.22 -10.30 -11.33
C LYS A 150 -8.45 -9.87 -10.52
N ILE A 151 -8.26 -9.53 -9.24
CA ILE A 151 -9.37 -9.10 -8.39
C ILE A 151 -9.69 -7.61 -8.61
N TYR A 152 -8.70 -6.79 -8.94
CA TYR A 152 -8.85 -5.34 -9.02
C TYR A 152 -8.52 -4.71 -10.38
N LEU A 153 -7.91 -5.43 -11.31
CA LEU A 153 -7.71 -5.05 -12.71
C LEU A 153 -8.79 -5.66 -13.63
#